data_52561fdbe7a0b465145e058204902500
#
_entry.id   52561fdbe7a0b465145e058204902500
#
_cell.length_a   1.000
_cell.length_b   1.000
_cell.length_c   1.000
_cell.angle_alpha   90.00
_cell.angle_beta   90.00
_cell.angle_gamma   90.00
#
_symmetry.space_group_name_H-M   'P 1'
#
loop_
_entity.id
_entity.type
_entity.pdbx_description
1 polymer ?
#
loop_
_entity_poly.entity_id
_entity_poly.type
_entity_poly.pdbx_seq_one_letter_code
_entity_poly.pdbx_strand_id
1 'polypeptide(L)'
;LSRRQRQMCIRDSCTGDGTIGYLAGADYRMGRESRSEYGETIAPEIADSLVMGTSVQWYSVEDTKTSYFPEFRYGIEFNEETCEPVTYGEWTWETGMNKNQINDSEQIRDYGMLVIYSNWSYLKNQSERRKYYKKRSLEWVAYIAGKRESRRLLGDYVLKEDDLTKHVAHEDASFTTTWSIDLHRPDPENTRYFPGREFKATTDHVVIYPYPVPYRCLYSRNIDNLFMAGRNISVTHVALGTVRVMRTTGMMGEVVGMAASLCKKYQATPRDIYRYHLEELKSLMQKGVNKKLSLIHISEPTRHSLI
;
A
#
# COMPACT_ATOMS: atom_id res chain seq x y z
N LEU A 1 33.79 -1.13 -12.76
CA LEU A 1 33.59 -2.27 -11.87
C LEU A 1 33.49 -3.55 -12.69
N SER A 2 34.26 -4.59 -12.33
CA SER A 2 34.20 -5.89 -13.01
C SER A 2 32.81 -6.53 -12.87
N ARG A 3 32.46 -7.47 -13.78
CA ARG A 3 31.18 -8.18 -13.70
C ARG A 3 30.97 -8.88 -12.34
N ARG A 4 32.05 -9.39 -11.73
CA ARG A 4 32.06 -9.99 -10.37
C ARG A 4 31.78 -8.95 -9.28
N GLN A 5 32.35 -7.74 -9.36
CA GLN A 5 32.07 -6.67 -8.39
C GLN A 5 30.62 -6.17 -8.47
N ARG A 6 30.00 -6.22 -9.66
CA ARG A 6 28.57 -5.92 -9.82
C ARG A 6 27.66 -7.01 -9.26
N GLN A 7 28.10 -8.25 -9.24
CA GLN A 7 27.36 -9.39 -8.67
C GLN A 7 27.33 -9.41 -7.14
N MET A 8 28.33 -8.78 -6.48
CA MET A 8 28.42 -8.74 -5.01
C MET A 8 27.73 -7.53 -4.36
N CYS A 9 27.21 -6.58 -5.14
CA CYS A 9 26.48 -5.45 -4.59
C CYS A 9 25.05 -5.88 -4.22
N ILE A 10 24.73 -5.88 -2.93
CA ILE A 10 23.36 -6.00 -2.43
C ILE A 10 22.54 -4.81 -2.95
N ARG A 11 21.33 -5.09 -3.42
CA ARG A 11 20.34 -4.10 -3.85
C ARG A 11 19.12 -4.21 -2.98
N ASP A 12 18.47 -3.08 -2.75
CA ASP A 12 17.20 -3.02 -2.04
C ASP A 12 16.16 -2.30 -2.89
N SER A 13 15.00 -2.92 -3.06
CA SER A 13 13.86 -2.35 -3.76
C SER A 13 12.89 -1.72 -2.77
N CYS A 14 13.14 -0.45 -2.42
CA CYS A 14 12.22 0.40 -1.65
C CYS A 14 11.35 1.29 -2.55
N THR A 15 11.17 0.91 -3.81
CA THR A 15 10.52 1.77 -4.82
C THR A 15 9.00 1.79 -4.72
N GLY A 16 8.41 1.02 -3.81
CA GLY A 16 6.98 0.86 -3.66
C GLY A 16 6.32 0.10 -4.82
N ASP A 17 6.63 0.45 -6.06
CA ASP A 17 6.14 -0.21 -7.28
C ASP A 17 6.99 -1.44 -7.68
N GLY A 18 7.97 -1.84 -6.87
CA GLY A 18 8.88 -2.95 -7.18
C GLY A 18 9.73 -2.73 -8.44
N THR A 19 10.00 -1.46 -8.79
CA THR A 19 10.67 -1.11 -10.05
C THR A 19 12.06 -1.71 -10.18
N ILE A 20 12.88 -1.66 -9.13
CA ILE A 20 14.21 -2.26 -9.14
C ILE A 20 14.13 -3.78 -9.34
N GLY A 21 13.21 -4.44 -8.62
CA GLY A 21 13.00 -5.88 -8.75
C GLY A 21 12.55 -6.25 -10.17
N TYR A 22 11.59 -5.52 -10.72
CA TYR A 22 11.11 -5.73 -12.09
C TYR A 22 12.23 -5.59 -13.12
N LEU A 23 13.03 -4.53 -13.03
CA LEU A 23 14.15 -4.30 -13.96
C LEU A 23 15.28 -5.33 -13.79
N ALA A 24 15.40 -5.93 -12.62
CA ALA A 24 16.35 -7.01 -12.34
C ALA A 24 15.84 -8.39 -12.79
N GLY A 25 14.58 -8.51 -13.21
CA GLY A 25 13.96 -9.78 -13.59
C GLY A 25 13.45 -10.60 -12.39
N ALA A 26 13.15 -9.94 -11.28
CA ALA A 26 12.52 -10.60 -10.13
C ALA A 26 11.09 -11.02 -10.44
N ASP A 27 10.71 -12.19 -9.96
CA ASP A 27 9.33 -12.66 -10.04
C ASP A 27 8.41 -11.75 -9.25
N TYR A 28 7.23 -11.47 -9.78
CA TYR A 28 6.24 -10.62 -9.13
C TYR A 28 4.80 -11.01 -9.49
N ARG A 29 3.86 -10.47 -8.73
CA ARG A 29 2.42 -10.53 -9.00
C ARG A 29 1.79 -9.14 -8.95
N MET A 30 0.64 -9.02 -9.62
CA MET A 30 -0.29 -7.89 -9.57
C MET A 30 -1.71 -8.44 -9.59
N GLY A 31 -2.67 -7.67 -9.08
CA GLY A 31 -4.06 -8.12 -9.00
C GLY A 31 -4.32 -8.99 -7.77
N ARG A 32 -5.50 -9.60 -7.71
CA ARG A 32 -5.94 -10.41 -6.57
C ARG A 32 -5.83 -11.89 -6.88
N GLU A 33 -5.27 -12.65 -5.96
CA GLU A 33 -5.25 -14.11 -6.00
C GLU A 33 -6.66 -14.66 -5.78
N SER A 34 -6.94 -15.85 -6.33
CA SER A 34 -8.19 -16.55 -6.05
C SER A 34 -8.19 -17.11 -4.63
N ARG A 35 -9.38 -17.24 -4.04
CA ARG A 35 -9.56 -17.88 -2.73
C ARG A 35 -8.92 -19.27 -2.67
N SER A 36 -9.04 -20.06 -3.73
CA SER A 36 -8.52 -21.42 -3.78
C SER A 36 -6.99 -21.51 -3.77
N GLU A 37 -6.27 -20.43 -4.15
CA GLU A 37 -4.81 -20.45 -4.24
C GLU A 37 -4.14 -20.46 -2.85
N TYR A 38 -4.65 -19.64 -1.92
CA TYR A 38 -4.08 -19.51 -0.57
C TYR A 38 -5.07 -19.83 0.56
N GLY A 39 -6.34 -20.16 0.24
CA GLY A 39 -7.39 -20.41 1.22
C GLY A 39 -7.91 -19.17 1.93
N GLU A 40 -7.69 -17.99 1.36
CA GLU A 40 -8.01 -16.70 1.99
C GLU A 40 -9.50 -16.40 1.95
N THR A 41 -10.08 -16.01 3.11
CA THR A 41 -11.54 -15.90 3.27
C THR A 41 -12.13 -14.69 2.55
N ILE A 42 -11.37 -13.61 2.44
CA ILE A 42 -11.79 -12.35 1.81
C ILE A 42 -11.21 -12.17 0.40
N ALA A 43 -10.50 -13.16 -0.12
CA ALA A 43 -10.08 -13.20 -1.51
C ALA A 43 -11.28 -13.50 -2.44
N PRO A 44 -11.26 -13.03 -3.70
CA PRO A 44 -12.29 -13.37 -4.68
C PRO A 44 -12.27 -14.87 -5.04
N GLU A 45 -13.39 -15.40 -5.50
CA GLU A 45 -13.47 -16.80 -5.95
C GLU A 45 -12.53 -17.09 -7.13
N ILE A 46 -12.42 -16.14 -8.05
CA ILE A 46 -11.57 -16.22 -9.24
C ILE A 46 -10.58 -15.06 -9.19
N ALA A 47 -9.31 -15.35 -9.45
CA ALA A 47 -8.26 -14.35 -9.55
C ALA A 47 -8.59 -13.29 -10.61
N ASP A 48 -8.28 -12.04 -10.33
CA ASP A 48 -8.52 -10.93 -11.22
C ASP A 48 -7.38 -9.88 -11.19
N SER A 49 -7.52 -8.85 -12.00
CA SER A 49 -6.53 -7.78 -12.13
C SER A 49 -6.82 -6.57 -11.21
N LEU A 50 -7.84 -6.62 -10.36
CA LEU A 50 -8.15 -5.52 -9.46
C LEU A 50 -7.05 -5.34 -8.42
N VAL A 51 -6.81 -4.08 -8.07
CA VAL A 51 -5.85 -3.65 -7.05
C VAL A 51 -6.50 -2.59 -6.16
N MET A 52 -5.95 -2.35 -4.99
CA MET A 52 -6.32 -1.18 -4.22
C MET A 52 -5.97 0.07 -5.03
N GLY A 53 -6.92 1.00 -5.12
CA GLY A 53 -6.81 2.18 -5.95
C GLY A 53 -5.82 3.23 -5.44
N THR A 54 -5.77 4.31 -6.18
CA THR A 54 -4.94 5.48 -5.88
C THR A 54 -5.82 6.63 -5.41
N SER A 55 -5.49 7.23 -4.27
CA SER A 55 -6.24 8.39 -3.75
C SER A 55 -5.69 9.69 -4.27
N VAL A 56 -6.60 10.57 -4.71
CA VAL A 56 -6.37 11.99 -4.89
C VAL A 56 -7.10 12.72 -3.77
N GLN A 57 -6.40 13.07 -2.71
CA GLN A 57 -6.97 13.77 -1.56
C GLN A 57 -7.20 15.24 -1.86
N TRP A 58 -8.18 15.85 -1.20
CA TRP A 58 -8.51 17.26 -1.34
C TRP A 58 -9.26 17.78 -0.12
N TYR A 59 -9.24 19.10 0.07
CA TYR A 59 -10.09 19.73 1.08
C TYR A 59 -10.50 21.15 0.68
N SER A 60 -11.61 21.60 1.24
CA SER A 60 -12.12 22.96 1.14
C SER A 60 -12.06 23.66 2.47
N VAL A 61 -11.95 24.98 2.43
CA VAL A 61 -12.01 25.85 3.62
C VAL A 61 -13.25 26.72 3.57
N GLU A 62 -13.75 27.10 4.74
CA GLU A 62 -14.82 28.08 4.86
C GLU A 62 -14.24 29.48 4.86
N ASP A 63 -14.77 30.33 4.00
CA ASP A 63 -14.34 31.71 3.83
C ASP A 63 -15.36 32.68 4.49
N THR A 64 -14.91 33.87 4.84
CA THR A 64 -15.77 34.95 5.32
C THR A 64 -16.65 35.52 4.21
N LYS A 65 -16.17 35.45 2.96
CA LYS A 65 -16.83 35.98 1.77
C LYS A 65 -17.35 34.86 0.87
N THR A 66 -18.27 35.22 -0.01
CA THR A 66 -18.70 34.33 -1.09
C THR A 66 -17.52 34.01 -1.98
N SER A 67 -17.23 32.74 -2.19
CA SER A 67 -16.21 32.26 -3.13
C SER A 67 -16.90 31.76 -4.41
N TYR A 68 -16.24 31.99 -5.52
CA TYR A 68 -16.69 31.56 -6.84
C TYR A 68 -15.89 30.33 -7.30
N PHE A 69 -16.58 29.41 -7.97
CA PHE A 69 -15.95 28.32 -8.72
C PHE A 69 -16.66 28.20 -10.07
N PRO A 70 -15.93 28.11 -11.19
CA PRO A 70 -16.56 28.10 -12.52
C PRO A 70 -17.36 26.80 -12.75
N GLU A 71 -18.34 26.89 -13.63
CA GLU A 71 -18.96 25.69 -14.18
C GLU A 71 -17.95 24.91 -15.00
N PHE A 72 -17.72 23.68 -14.60
CA PHE A 72 -16.74 22.79 -15.23
C PHE A 72 -17.43 21.89 -16.28
N ARG A 73 -17.63 22.44 -17.48
CA ARG A 73 -18.45 21.82 -18.54
C ARG A 73 -17.81 20.64 -19.24
N TYR A 74 -16.52 20.41 -19.06
CA TYR A 74 -15.75 19.33 -19.69
C TYR A 74 -15.56 18.13 -18.74
N GLY A 75 -16.17 18.20 -17.58
CA GLY A 75 -16.03 17.22 -16.53
C GLY A 75 -17.04 16.08 -16.60
N ILE A 76 -17.16 15.40 -15.46
CA ILE A 76 -18.18 14.39 -15.22
C ILE A 76 -19.49 15.11 -14.89
N GLU A 77 -20.57 14.70 -15.52
CA GLU A 77 -21.91 15.19 -15.19
C GLU A 77 -22.38 14.54 -13.88
N PHE A 78 -22.54 15.36 -12.85
CA PHE A 78 -23.12 14.99 -11.58
C PHE A 78 -24.56 15.47 -11.46
N ASN A 79 -25.35 14.76 -10.65
CA ASN A 79 -26.68 15.15 -10.21
C ASN A 79 -26.82 14.94 -8.69
N GLU A 80 -28.00 15.16 -8.10
CA GLU A 80 -28.20 15.02 -6.65
C GLU A 80 -28.00 13.58 -6.15
N GLU A 81 -28.16 12.55 -6.99
CA GLU A 81 -27.97 11.15 -6.63
C GLU A 81 -26.50 10.71 -6.75
N THR A 82 -25.77 11.30 -7.68
CA THR A 82 -24.40 10.88 -8.00
C THR A 82 -23.31 11.76 -7.41
N CYS A 83 -23.67 12.98 -6.95
CA CYS A 83 -22.71 13.88 -6.33
C CYS A 83 -22.35 13.43 -4.92
N GLU A 84 -21.12 13.78 -4.50
CA GLU A 84 -20.64 13.58 -3.14
C GLU A 84 -20.72 14.90 -2.38
N PRO A 85 -21.73 15.08 -1.48
CA PRO A 85 -21.94 16.35 -0.77
C PRO A 85 -21.02 16.50 0.45
N VAL A 86 -19.71 16.47 0.22
CA VAL A 86 -18.66 16.55 1.22
C VAL A 86 -17.82 17.81 1.06
N THR A 87 -17.00 18.13 2.06
CA THR A 87 -16.12 19.30 2.07
C THR A 87 -14.65 18.96 1.93
N TYR A 88 -14.34 17.67 1.93
CA TYR A 88 -13.01 17.11 1.72
C TYR A 88 -13.13 15.67 1.24
N GLY A 89 -12.08 15.17 0.60
CA GLY A 89 -11.96 13.79 0.15
C GLY A 89 -10.72 13.16 0.78
N GLU A 90 -10.96 12.10 1.53
CA GLU A 90 -9.93 11.30 2.19
C GLU A 90 -9.49 10.12 1.31
N TRP A 91 -8.98 9.09 1.96
CA TRP A 91 -8.51 7.85 1.32
C TRP A 91 -9.58 7.05 0.60
N THR A 92 -10.86 7.23 0.90
CA THR A 92 -11.97 6.57 0.19
C THR A 92 -12.23 7.14 -1.21
N TRP A 93 -11.65 8.30 -1.54
CA TRP A 93 -11.63 8.84 -2.89
C TRP A 93 -10.52 8.16 -3.69
N GLU A 94 -10.85 7.03 -4.30
CA GLU A 94 -9.90 6.17 -4.99
C GLU A 94 -10.30 5.92 -6.43
N THR A 95 -9.31 6.01 -7.30
CA THR A 95 -9.47 5.79 -8.74
C THR A 95 -8.54 4.70 -9.26
N GLY A 96 -8.90 4.12 -10.40
CA GLY A 96 -8.04 3.21 -11.14
C GLY A 96 -7.86 1.83 -10.52
N MET A 97 -8.81 1.34 -9.72
CA MET A 97 -8.74 0.00 -9.14
C MET A 97 -8.67 -1.11 -10.19
N ASN A 98 -9.18 -0.86 -11.38
CA ASN A 98 -9.17 -1.76 -12.54
C ASN A 98 -8.08 -1.43 -13.57
N LYS A 99 -7.10 -0.58 -13.22
CA LYS A 99 -6.04 -0.10 -14.12
C LYS A 99 -4.65 -0.48 -13.62
N ASN A 100 -3.69 -0.44 -14.52
CA ASN A 100 -2.29 -0.61 -14.17
C ASN A 100 -1.77 0.62 -13.42
N GLN A 101 -1.57 0.51 -12.11
CA GLN A 101 -1.16 1.60 -11.23
C GLN A 101 0.21 2.21 -11.59
N ILE A 102 0.97 1.59 -12.47
CA ILE A 102 2.28 2.05 -12.90
C ILE A 102 2.18 2.72 -14.26
N ASN A 103 1.67 1.99 -15.26
CA ASN A 103 1.63 2.47 -16.64
C ASN A 103 0.59 3.58 -16.83
N ASP A 104 -0.54 3.49 -16.10
CA ASP A 104 -1.67 4.41 -16.22
C ASP A 104 -1.69 5.45 -15.09
N SER A 105 -0.59 5.60 -14.34
CA SER A 105 -0.54 6.41 -13.10
C SER A 105 -0.96 7.87 -13.32
N GLU A 106 -0.56 8.48 -14.42
CA GLU A 106 -0.95 9.85 -14.77
C GLU A 106 -2.45 9.94 -15.10
N GLN A 107 -2.97 9.01 -15.89
CA GLN A 107 -4.40 8.96 -16.24
C GLN A 107 -5.27 8.70 -15.00
N ILE A 108 -4.81 7.86 -14.08
CA ILE A 108 -5.51 7.56 -12.83
C ILE A 108 -5.59 8.82 -11.95
N ARG A 109 -4.47 9.55 -11.80
CA ARG A 109 -4.42 10.83 -11.09
C ARG A 109 -5.32 11.87 -11.75
N ASP A 110 -5.20 12.04 -13.06
CA ASP A 110 -5.94 13.06 -13.81
C ASP A 110 -7.44 12.81 -13.73
N TYR A 111 -7.86 11.54 -13.78
CA TYR A 111 -9.24 11.16 -13.57
C TYR A 111 -9.72 11.49 -12.15
N GLY A 112 -8.91 11.22 -11.12
CA GLY A 112 -9.22 11.61 -9.74
C GLY A 112 -9.39 13.12 -9.57
N MET A 113 -8.52 13.92 -10.20
CA MET A 113 -8.65 15.39 -10.23
C MET A 113 -9.90 15.83 -10.99
N LEU A 114 -10.20 15.20 -12.13
CA LEU A 114 -11.41 15.46 -12.91
C LEU A 114 -12.67 15.25 -12.08
N VAL A 115 -12.75 14.15 -11.33
CA VAL A 115 -13.85 13.86 -10.39
C VAL A 115 -14.02 14.99 -9.37
N ILE A 116 -12.92 15.38 -8.72
CA ILE A 116 -12.94 16.42 -7.67
C ILE A 116 -13.47 17.73 -8.22
N TYR A 117 -12.91 18.22 -9.34
CA TYR A 117 -13.32 19.49 -9.92
C TYR A 117 -14.75 19.47 -10.45
N SER A 118 -15.19 18.35 -11.03
CA SER A 118 -16.55 18.18 -11.52
C SER A 118 -17.57 18.17 -10.39
N ASN A 119 -17.32 17.35 -9.36
CA ASN A 119 -18.17 17.30 -8.17
C ASN A 119 -18.23 18.65 -7.44
N TRP A 120 -17.09 19.29 -7.26
CA TRP A 120 -17.02 20.61 -6.62
C TRP A 120 -17.77 21.69 -7.43
N SER A 121 -17.63 21.67 -8.75
CA SER A 121 -18.38 22.57 -9.64
C SER A 121 -19.89 22.36 -9.50
N TYR A 122 -20.34 21.11 -9.47
CA TYR A 122 -21.74 20.78 -9.27
C TYR A 122 -22.25 21.29 -7.91
N LEU A 123 -21.55 21.00 -6.82
CA LEU A 123 -21.90 21.44 -5.47
C LEU A 123 -21.98 22.95 -5.32
N LYS A 124 -21.13 23.69 -6.02
CA LYS A 124 -21.07 25.15 -5.98
C LYS A 124 -22.18 25.83 -6.79
N ASN A 125 -22.56 25.26 -7.94
CA ASN A 125 -23.34 25.97 -8.94
C ASN A 125 -24.75 25.40 -9.13
N GLN A 126 -24.95 24.07 -9.02
CA GLN A 126 -26.16 23.39 -9.44
C GLN A 126 -26.91 22.70 -8.31
N SER A 127 -26.18 22.09 -7.34
CA SER A 127 -26.78 21.33 -6.25
C SER A 127 -27.82 22.14 -5.45
N GLU A 128 -28.83 21.45 -4.98
CA GLU A 128 -29.81 22.00 -4.03
C GLU A 128 -29.11 22.53 -2.76
N ARG A 129 -27.95 21.96 -2.42
CA ARG A 129 -27.10 22.35 -1.30
C ARG A 129 -26.14 23.49 -1.60
N ARG A 130 -26.17 24.12 -2.80
CA ARG A 130 -25.22 25.18 -3.22
C ARG A 130 -25.11 26.36 -2.25
N LYS A 131 -26.19 26.65 -1.48
CA LYS A 131 -26.16 27.69 -0.44
C LYS A 131 -25.13 27.39 0.66
N TYR A 132 -24.99 26.09 1.06
CA TYR A 132 -24.01 25.63 2.04
C TYR A 132 -22.58 25.80 1.54
N TYR A 133 -22.36 25.54 0.24
CA TYR A 133 -21.03 25.67 -0.37
C TYR A 133 -20.67 27.10 -0.79
N LYS A 134 -21.60 28.06 -0.71
CA LYS A 134 -21.40 29.43 -1.22
C LYS A 134 -20.16 30.13 -0.68
N LYS A 135 -19.83 29.92 0.60
CA LYS A 135 -18.66 30.51 1.28
C LYS A 135 -17.46 29.55 1.37
N ARG A 136 -17.49 28.41 0.70
CA ARG A 136 -16.39 27.47 0.70
C ARG A 136 -15.57 27.57 -0.56
N SER A 137 -14.25 27.60 -0.42
CA SER A 137 -13.29 27.51 -1.53
C SER A 137 -12.57 26.18 -1.51
N LEU A 138 -12.34 25.60 -2.69
CA LEU A 138 -11.45 24.45 -2.84
C LEU A 138 -10.03 24.93 -2.61
N GLU A 139 -9.43 24.54 -1.50
CA GLU A 139 -8.15 25.07 -1.04
C GLU A 139 -6.97 24.24 -1.55
N TRP A 140 -7.11 22.93 -1.54
CA TRP A 140 -6.03 22.06 -1.95
C TRP A 140 -6.55 20.78 -2.58
N VAL A 141 -5.85 20.34 -3.63
CA VAL A 141 -6.02 19.05 -4.29
C VAL A 141 -4.64 18.43 -4.46
N ALA A 142 -4.49 17.17 -4.07
CA ALA A 142 -3.22 16.46 -4.18
C ALA A 142 -2.80 16.32 -5.64
N TYR A 143 -1.64 16.87 -5.99
CA TYR A 143 -1.05 16.66 -7.31
C TYR A 143 -0.40 15.28 -7.43
N ILE A 144 0.19 14.77 -6.34
CA ILE A 144 0.76 13.42 -6.29
C ILE A 144 -0.30 12.50 -5.69
N ALA A 145 -0.74 11.55 -6.48
CA ALA A 145 -1.73 10.56 -6.05
C ALA A 145 -1.09 9.47 -5.19
N GLY A 146 -1.76 9.14 -4.08
CA GLY A 146 -1.29 8.15 -3.11
C GLY A 146 -1.60 6.72 -3.54
N LYS A 147 -0.62 6.00 -4.10
CA LYS A 147 -0.76 4.59 -4.49
C LYS A 147 -0.68 3.66 -3.29
N ARG A 148 -1.54 2.65 -3.26
CA ARG A 148 -1.56 1.60 -2.21
C ARG A 148 -0.92 0.30 -2.66
N GLU A 149 -1.13 -0.07 -3.90
CA GLU A 149 -0.73 -1.36 -4.44
C GLU A 149 -0.21 -1.24 -5.87
N SER A 150 0.70 -2.12 -6.23
CA SER A 150 1.13 -2.38 -7.59
C SER A 150 1.80 -3.76 -7.67
N ARG A 151 3.07 -3.86 -8.06
CA ARG A 151 3.81 -5.13 -8.05
C ARG A 151 4.13 -5.55 -6.62
N ARG A 152 3.86 -6.80 -6.32
CA ARG A 152 4.34 -7.52 -5.13
C ARG A 152 5.39 -8.52 -5.62
N LEU A 153 6.64 -8.30 -5.24
CA LEU A 153 7.75 -9.18 -5.61
C LEU A 153 7.64 -10.49 -4.81
N LEU A 154 8.10 -11.59 -5.37
CA LEU A 154 8.00 -12.89 -4.73
C LEU A 154 9.29 -13.28 -4.03
N GLY A 155 9.16 -13.56 -2.74
CA GLY A 155 10.21 -14.08 -1.87
C GLY A 155 10.16 -15.60 -1.73
N ASP A 156 11.00 -16.15 -0.85
CA ASP A 156 10.96 -17.57 -0.49
C ASP A 156 9.72 -17.92 0.34
N TYR A 157 9.05 -16.93 0.90
CA TYR A 157 7.76 -17.04 1.54
C TYR A 157 6.79 -15.95 1.05
N VAL A 158 5.52 -16.30 0.88
CA VAL A 158 4.45 -15.36 0.56
C VAL A 158 3.55 -15.25 1.78
N LEU A 159 3.54 -14.10 2.45
CA LEU A 159 2.66 -13.83 3.58
C LEU A 159 1.20 -13.85 3.12
N LYS A 160 0.33 -14.51 3.88
CA LYS A 160 -1.08 -14.68 3.57
C LYS A 160 -1.99 -14.45 4.79
N GLU A 161 -3.30 -14.39 4.58
CA GLU A 161 -4.31 -14.13 5.61
C GLU A 161 -4.21 -15.08 6.80
N ASP A 162 -4.02 -16.38 6.56
CA ASP A 162 -3.92 -17.38 7.61
C ASP A 162 -2.76 -17.15 8.57
N ASP A 163 -1.63 -16.66 8.07
CA ASP A 163 -0.49 -16.33 8.93
C ASP A 163 -0.89 -15.27 9.96
N LEU A 164 -1.62 -14.25 9.51
CA LEU A 164 -2.02 -13.10 10.29
C LEU A 164 -3.13 -13.44 11.30
N THR A 165 -4.15 -14.16 10.84
CA THR A 165 -5.37 -14.44 11.62
C THR A 165 -5.19 -15.61 12.57
N LYS A 166 -4.39 -16.62 12.19
CA LYS A 166 -4.09 -17.80 13.00
C LYS A 166 -2.78 -17.69 13.79
N HIS A 167 -2.07 -16.56 13.65
CA HIS A 167 -0.78 -16.33 14.31
C HIS A 167 0.23 -17.46 14.07
N VAL A 168 0.39 -17.86 12.80
CA VAL A 168 1.35 -18.92 12.43
C VAL A 168 2.77 -18.49 12.80
N ALA A 169 3.42 -19.26 13.66
CA ALA A 169 4.77 -18.95 14.10
C ALA A 169 5.81 -19.31 13.04
N HIS A 170 6.73 -18.41 12.76
CA HIS A 170 7.88 -18.63 11.88
C HIS A 170 9.18 -18.41 12.64
N GLU A 171 10.16 -19.30 12.40
CA GLU A 171 11.48 -19.18 13.03
C GLU A 171 12.23 -17.90 12.65
N ASP A 172 11.95 -17.36 11.47
CA ASP A 172 12.55 -16.17 10.90
C ASP A 172 11.68 -14.90 11.09
N ALA A 173 10.87 -14.86 12.14
CA ALA A 173 10.12 -13.68 12.55
C ALA A 173 11.02 -12.43 12.62
N SER A 174 10.63 -11.34 11.98
CA SER A 174 11.50 -10.17 11.82
C SER A 174 10.87 -8.87 12.29
N PHE A 175 9.96 -8.27 11.55
CA PHE A 175 9.25 -7.05 11.95
C PHE A 175 7.78 -7.36 12.28
N THR A 176 7.12 -6.43 12.96
CA THR A 176 5.74 -6.66 13.43
C THR A 176 4.76 -5.81 12.61
N THR A 177 3.59 -6.38 12.28
CA THR A 177 2.48 -5.60 11.71
C THR A 177 2.00 -4.56 12.72
N THR A 178 1.58 -3.39 12.24
CA THR A 178 1.09 -2.29 13.09
C THR A 178 -0.33 -1.85 12.73
N TRP A 179 -0.98 -2.58 11.85
CA TRP A 179 -2.31 -2.30 11.34
C TRP A 179 -3.10 -3.59 11.13
N SER A 180 -4.40 -3.51 11.12
CA SER A 180 -5.29 -4.61 10.74
C SER A 180 -5.25 -4.85 9.22
N ILE A 181 -5.82 -5.95 8.74
CA ILE A 181 -6.08 -6.11 7.31
C ILE A 181 -7.10 -5.04 6.92
N ASP A 182 -6.74 -4.21 5.97
CA ASP A 182 -7.54 -3.08 5.50
C ASP A 182 -7.46 -3.06 3.96
N LEU A 183 -8.44 -3.72 3.35
CA LEU A 183 -8.54 -3.86 1.91
C LEU A 183 -9.56 -2.87 1.36
N HIS A 184 -9.17 -2.20 0.29
CA HIS A 184 -10.03 -1.27 -0.42
C HIS A 184 -10.49 -1.91 -1.72
N ARG A 185 -11.79 -1.83 -1.98
CA ARG A 185 -12.43 -2.29 -3.22
C ARG A 185 -13.42 -1.26 -3.72
N PRO A 186 -13.82 -1.33 -5.00
CA PRO A 186 -14.82 -0.41 -5.53
C PRO A 186 -16.08 -0.39 -4.65
N ASP A 187 -16.53 0.82 -4.33
CA ASP A 187 -17.80 1.00 -3.63
C ASP A 187 -18.97 0.55 -4.51
N PRO A 188 -19.87 -0.33 -4.04
CA PRO A 188 -20.95 -0.88 -4.85
C PRO A 188 -21.94 0.16 -5.38
N GLU A 189 -22.23 1.20 -4.59
CA GLU A 189 -23.13 2.28 -5.02
C GLU A 189 -22.44 3.13 -6.08
N ASN A 190 -21.18 3.46 -5.87
CA ASN A 190 -20.37 4.19 -6.85
C ASN A 190 -20.20 3.40 -8.15
N THR A 191 -20.00 2.08 -8.06
CA THR A 191 -19.92 1.19 -9.24
C THR A 191 -21.23 1.19 -10.03
N ARG A 192 -22.37 1.28 -9.36
CA ARG A 192 -23.70 1.32 -10.03
C ARG A 192 -23.83 2.51 -10.97
N TYR A 193 -23.32 3.67 -10.56
CA TYR A 193 -23.40 4.91 -11.34
C TYR A 193 -22.21 5.12 -12.29
N PHE A 194 -21.04 4.59 -11.93
CA PHE A 194 -19.78 4.80 -12.66
C PHE A 194 -19.05 3.49 -12.95
N PRO A 195 -19.69 2.49 -13.62
CA PRO A 195 -19.07 1.18 -13.84
C PRO A 195 -17.77 1.29 -14.64
N GLY A 196 -16.69 0.73 -14.09
CA GLY A 196 -15.33 0.79 -14.68
C GLY A 196 -14.64 2.16 -14.57
N ARG A 197 -15.29 3.13 -13.94
CA ARG A 197 -14.79 4.48 -13.68
C ARG A 197 -15.10 4.91 -12.25
N GLU A 198 -15.04 3.97 -11.34
CA GLU A 198 -15.26 4.20 -9.92
C GLU A 198 -14.22 5.18 -9.38
N PHE A 199 -14.67 6.03 -8.47
CA PHE A 199 -13.83 7.01 -7.77
C PHE A 199 -13.99 6.95 -6.25
N LYS A 200 -14.75 5.97 -5.77
CA LYS A 200 -14.88 5.68 -4.34
C LYS A 200 -14.57 4.22 -4.06
N ALA A 201 -13.96 4.01 -2.92
CA ALA A 201 -13.75 2.70 -2.35
C ALA A 201 -14.56 2.50 -1.07
N THR A 202 -14.93 1.27 -0.83
CA THR A 202 -15.30 0.76 0.49
C THR A 202 -14.18 -0.13 1.01
N THR A 203 -14.17 -0.39 2.32
CA THR A 203 -13.11 -1.14 2.98
C THR A 203 -13.63 -2.44 3.58
N ASP A 204 -12.87 -3.53 3.40
CA ASP A 204 -13.02 -4.77 4.14
C ASP A 204 -11.95 -4.78 5.24
N HIS A 205 -12.41 -4.63 6.49
CA HIS A 205 -11.52 -4.47 7.63
C HIS A 205 -11.57 -5.69 8.55
N VAL A 206 -10.44 -6.39 8.68
CA VAL A 206 -10.29 -7.55 9.59
C VAL A 206 -9.28 -7.20 10.66
N VAL A 207 -9.76 -7.10 11.91
CA VAL A 207 -8.90 -6.81 13.06
C VAL A 207 -7.95 -7.98 13.29
N ILE A 208 -6.66 -7.66 13.32
CA ILE A 208 -5.61 -8.60 13.70
C ILE A 208 -4.76 -8.03 14.84
N TYR A 209 -4.22 -8.92 15.66
CA TYR A 209 -3.19 -8.53 16.63
C TYR A 209 -1.84 -8.39 15.91
N PRO A 210 -0.88 -7.63 16.46
CA PRO A 210 0.45 -7.51 15.89
C PRO A 210 1.06 -8.88 15.65
N TYR A 211 1.51 -9.08 14.43
CA TYR A 211 2.03 -10.35 13.94
C TYR A 211 3.46 -10.18 13.43
N PRO A 212 4.40 -11.03 13.88
CA PRO A 212 5.79 -10.99 13.43
C PRO A 212 5.92 -11.61 12.03
N VAL A 213 6.23 -10.78 11.04
CA VAL A 213 6.34 -11.17 9.62
C VAL A 213 7.67 -11.88 9.36
N PRO A 214 7.67 -13.00 8.59
CA PRO A 214 8.89 -13.73 8.26
C PRO A 214 9.90 -12.91 7.45
N TYR A 215 11.18 -13.03 7.76
CA TYR A 215 12.27 -12.43 7.01
C TYR A 215 12.30 -12.87 5.54
N ARG A 216 11.89 -14.13 5.25
CA ARG A 216 11.79 -14.67 3.89
C ARG A 216 10.83 -13.91 2.95
N CYS A 217 10.01 -13.01 3.49
CA CYS A 217 9.20 -12.08 2.70
C CYS A 217 9.98 -10.88 2.19
N LEU A 218 11.21 -10.65 2.65
CA LEU A 218 12.00 -9.44 2.43
C LEU A 218 13.12 -9.58 1.40
N TYR A 219 13.23 -10.71 0.72
CA TYR A 219 14.20 -10.90 -0.35
C TYR A 219 13.62 -11.72 -1.51
N SER A 220 14.17 -11.48 -2.70
CA SER A 220 13.69 -12.13 -3.93
C SER A 220 14.02 -13.62 -3.97
N ARG A 221 13.06 -14.43 -4.44
CA ARG A 221 13.25 -15.86 -4.59
C ARG A 221 14.18 -16.25 -5.74
N ASN A 222 14.30 -15.40 -6.77
CA ASN A 222 15.06 -15.70 -7.99
C ASN A 222 16.19 -14.71 -8.30
N ILE A 223 16.34 -13.62 -7.52
CA ILE A 223 17.44 -12.66 -7.66
C ILE A 223 18.24 -12.69 -6.36
N ASP A 224 19.42 -13.30 -6.39
CA ASP A 224 20.22 -13.65 -5.21
C ASP A 224 20.66 -12.47 -4.35
N ASN A 225 20.79 -11.28 -4.91
CA ASN A 225 21.30 -10.09 -4.21
C ASN A 225 20.27 -8.98 -4.08
N LEU A 226 18.97 -9.32 -4.09
CA LEU A 226 17.88 -8.35 -4.03
C LEU A 226 17.08 -8.48 -2.75
N PHE A 227 17.07 -7.42 -1.96
CA PHE A 227 16.11 -7.20 -0.88
C PHE A 227 14.89 -6.43 -1.34
N MET A 228 13.83 -6.52 -0.56
CA MET A 228 12.55 -5.87 -0.78
C MET A 228 12.06 -5.24 0.53
N ALA A 229 11.79 -3.94 0.54
CA ALA A 229 11.17 -3.26 1.66
C ALA A 229 10.09 -2.28 1.17
N GLY A 230 8.97 -2.24 1.85
CA GLY A 230 7.81 -1.44 1.45
C GLY A 230 6.62 -2.29 1.01
N ARG A 231 5.67 -1.68 0.29
CA ARG A 231 4.45 -2.37 -0.18
C ARG A 231 4.69 -3.37 -1.32
N ASN A 232 5.92 -3.54 -1.74
CA ASN A 232 6.35 -4.47 -2.79
C ASN A 232 6.96 -5.77 -2.25
N ILE A 233 6.87 -6.05 -0.97
CA ILE A 233 7.36 -7.30 -0.37
C ILE A 233 6.51 -8.50 -0.79
N SER A 234 6.95 -9.71 -0.41
CA SER A 234 6.32 -10.96 -0.80
C SER A 234 5.09 -11.27 0.05
N VAL A 235 3.93 -10.87 -0.47
CA VAL A 235 2.62 -11.01 0.22
C VAL A 235 1.51 -11.25 -0.79
N THR A 236 0.39 -11.84 -0.35
CA THR A 236 -0.87 -11.86 -1.12
C THR A 236 -1.50 -10.46 -1.15
N HIS A 237 -2.49 -10.27 -2.03
CA HIS A 237 -3.31 -9.05 -2.02
C HIS A 237 -3.95 -8.81 -0.64
N VAL A 238 -4.47 -9.87 -0.02
CA VAL A 238 -5.13 -9.78 1.30
C VAL A 238 -4.15 -9.38 2.38
N ALA A 239 -3.01 -10.07 2.49
CA ALA A 239 -2.01 -9.77 3.51
C ALA A 239 -1.35 -8.39 3.29
N LEU A 240 -1.32 -7.85 2.07
CA LEU A 240 -0.83 -6.51 1.79
C LEU A 240 -1.60 -5.45 2.58
N GLY A 241 -2.89 -5.67 2.83
CA GLY A 241 -3.74 -4.75 3.58
C GLY A 241 -3.18 -4.33 4.93
N THR A 242 -2.41 -5.20 5.60
CA THR A 242 -1.82 -4.90 6.92
C THR A 242 -0.39 -4.36 6.85
N VAL A 243 0.41 -4.79 5.86
CA VAL A 243 1.86 -4.49 5.85
C VAL A 243 2.25 -3.23 5.09
N ARG A 244 1.34 -2.68 4.27
CA ARG A 244 1.60 -1.51 3.40
C ARG A 244 1.72 -0.18 4.12
N VAL A 245 1.34 -0.10 5.40
CA VAL A 245 1.33 1.16 6.15
C VAL A 245 2.75 1.63 6.51
N MET A 246 2.95 2.95 6.59
CA MET A 246 4.27 3.59 6.72
C MET A 246 5.07 3.09 7.92
N ARG A 247 4.44 2.90 9.08
CA ARG A 247 5.12 2.43 10.27
C ARG A 247 5.70 1.02 10.08
N THR A 248 4.91 0.11 9.52
CA THR A 248 5.34 -1.27 9.21
C THR A 248 6.45 -1.27 8.17
N THR A 249 6.32 -0.47 7.09
CA THR A 249 7.36 -0.40 6.05
C THR A 249 8.67 0.22 6.55
N GLY A 250 8.60 1.12 7.54
CA GLY A 250 9.79 1.66 8.21
C GLY A 250 10.60 0.55 8.91
N MET A 251 9.92 -0.35 9.64
CA MET A 251 10.57 -1.50 10.29
C MET A 251 11.16 -2.49 9.28
N MET A 252 10.54 -2.68 8.12
CA MET A 252 11.12 -3.50 7.05
C MET A 252 12.50 -2.97 6.63
N GLY A 253 12.61 -1.64 6.48
CA GLY A 253 13.87 -0.98 6.14
C GLY A 253 14.97 -1.21 7.20
N GLU A 254 14.62 -1.19 8.49
CA GLU A 254 15.57 -1.51 9.57
C GLU A 254 16.06 -2.96 9.47
N VAL A 255 15.16 -3.93 9.30
CA VAL A 255 15.52 -5.35 9.15
C VAL A 255 16.42 -5.57 7.95
N VAL A 256 16.04 -5.02 6.80
CA VAL A 256 16.81 -5.14 5.55
C VAL A 256 18.20 -4.50 5.69
N GLY A 257 18.30 -3.33 6.33
CA GLY A 257 19.57 -2.67 6.60
C GLY A 257 20.49 -3.53 7.48
N MET A 258 19.96 -4.15 8.54
CA MET A 258 20.71 -5.08 9.41
C MET A 258 21.15 -6.31 8.63
N ALA A 259 20.26 -6.94 7.87
CA ALA A 259 20.56 -8.11 7.05
C ALA A 259 21.62 -7.78 5.97
N ALA A 260 21.51 -6.63 5.31
CA ALA A 260 22.51 -6.17 4.33
C ALA A 260 23.90 -5.97 4.95
N SER A 261 23.95 -5.51 6.20
CA SER A 261 25.22 -5.41 6.94
C SER A 261 25.88 -6.77 7.16
N LEU A 262 25.08 -7.79 7.48
CA LEU A 262 25.54 -9.17 7.62
C LEU A 262 25.96 -9.77 6.26
N CYS A 263 25.19 -9.51 5.20
CA CYS A 263 25.58 -9.91 3.84
C CYS A 263 26.95 -9.37 3.48
N LYS A 264 27.24 -8.11 3.79
CA LYS A 264 28.56 -7.50 3.58
C LYS A 264 29.64 -8.15 4.45
N LYS A 265 29.33 -8.39 5.73
CA LYS A 265 30.26 -9.00 6.69
C LYS A 265 30.72 -10.40 6.25
N TYR A 266 29.78 -11.21 5.80
CA TYR A 266 30.01 -12.62 5.46
C TYR A 266 30.17 -12.88 3.96
N GLN A 267 30.07 -11.83 3.12
CA GLN A 267 30.02 -11.96 1.66
C GLN A 267 28.93 -12.95 1.20
N ALA A 268 27.80 -12.88 1.85
CA ALA A 268 26.67 -13.80 1.74
C ALA A 268 25.49 -13.15 1.00
N THR A 269 24.57 -13.98 0.49
CA THR A 269 23.30 -13.53 -0.09
C THR A 269 22.25 -13.29 1.00
N PRO A 270 21.16 -12.55 0.72
CA PRO A 270 20.01 -12.45 1.61
C PRO A 270 19.49 -13.81 2.12
N ARG A 271 19.42 -14.81 1.24
CA ARG A 271 19.00 -16.18 1.57
C ARG A 271 19.98 -16.89 2.49
N ASP A 272 21.29 -16.64 2.33
CA ASP A 272 22.31 -17.20 3.21
C ASP A 272 22.22 -16.63 4.63
N ILE A 273 21.77 -15.39 4.78
CA ILE A 273 21.49 -14.82 6.12
C ILE A 273 20.38 -15.61 6.80
N TYR A 274 19.31 -15.96 6.11
CA TYR A 274 18.29 -16.85 6.64
C TYR A 274 18.86 -18.23 7.04
N ARG A 275 19.67 -18.84 6.17
CA ARG A 275 20.16 -20.20 6.33
C ARG A 275 21.24 -20.37 7.40
N TYR A 276 22.12 -19.39 7.52
CA TYR A 276 23.38 -19.56 8.28
C TYR A 276 23.61 -18.49 9.34
N HIS A 277 22.91 -17.36 9.30
CA HIS A 277 23.17 -16.21 10.16
C HIS A 277 21.89 -15.63 10.80
N LEU A 278 20.82 -16.42 10.84
CA LEU A 278 19.49 -15.96 11.32
C LEU A 278 19.57 -15.49 12.78
N GLU A 279 20.26 -16.24 13.64
CA GLU A 279 20.37 -15.90 15.07
C GLU A 279 21.17 -14.59 15.29
N GLU A 280 22.16 -14.32 14.46
CA GLU A 280 22.86 -13.04 14.53
C GLU A 280 21.97 -11.89 14.05
N LEU A 281 21.17 -12.09 12.99
CA LEU A 281 20.16 -11.12 12.55
C LEU A 281 19.17 -10.83 13.67
N LYS A 282 18.62 -11.87 14.31
CA LYS A 282 17.72 -11.72 15.48
C LYS A 282 18.35 -10.91 16.60
N SER A 283 19.64 -11.18 16.90
CA SER A 283 20.38 -10.42 17.91
C SER A 283 20.54 -8.95 17.55
N LEU A 284 20.77 -8.63 16.28
CA LEU A 284 20.82 -7.24 15.80
C LEU A 284 19.45 -6.56 15.93
N MET A 285 18.38 -7.23 15.52
CA MET A 285 17.02 -6.71 15.62
C MET A 285 16.63 -6.43 17.08
N GLN A 286 16.99 -7.31 18.03
CA GLN A 286 16.77 -7.08 19.46
C GLN A 286 17.52 -5.86 20.02
N LYS A 287 18.72 -5.60 19.52
CA LYS A 287 19.49 -4.40 19.89
C LYS A 287 18.90 -3.12 19.30
N GLY A 288 18.25 -3.24 18.13
CA GLY A 288 17.69 -2.12 17.38
C GLY A 288 18.76 -1.20 16.78
N VAL A 289 18.32 -0.31 15.92
CA VAL A 289 19.16 0.72 15.28
C VAL A 289 19.50 1.84 16.28
N ASN A 290 18.49 2.20 17.09
CA ASN A 290 18.62 3.14 18.19
C ASN A 290 17.69 2.67 19.31
N LYS A 291 18.24 2.42 20.50
CA LYS A 291 17.48 1.94 21.67
C LYS A 291 16.24 2.78 22.02
N LYS A 292 16.22 4.05 21.62
CA LYS A 292 15.10 4.98 21.85
C LYS A 292 14.06 4.98 20.73
N LEU A 293 14.41 4.52 19.53
CA LEU A 293 13.60 4.64 18.33
C LEU A 293 13.27 3.29 17.66
N SER A 294 13.97 2.21 18.02
CA SER A 294 13.69 0.90 17.42
C SER A 294 12.30 0.42 17.79
N LEU A 295 11.50 0.14 16.77
CA LEU A 295 10.15 -0.41 16.86
C LEU A 295 10.12 -1.92 16.62
N ILE A 296 11.29 -2.55 16.46
CA ILE A 296 11.41 -4.00 16.23
C ILE A 296 11.38 -4.70 17.56
N HIS A 297 10.22 -5.18 17.95
CA HIS A 297 10.05 -6.03 19.12
C HIS A 297 9.70 -7.44 18.66
N ILE A 298 10.66 -8.36 18.79
CA ILE A 298 10.48 -9.77 18.45
C ILE A 298 9.95 -10.56 19.65
N SER A 299 10.04 -10.01 20.84
CA SER A 299 9.56 -10.65 22.05
C SER A 299 8.13 -10.24 22.36
N GLU A 300 7.26 -11.21 22.33
CA GLU A 300 5.88 -11.25 22.80
C GLU A 300 4.89 -10.21 22.22
N PRO A 301 3.71 -10.69 21.79
CA PRO A 301 2.59 -9.85 21.36
C PRO A 301 1.87 -9.20 22.56
N THR A 302 2.57 -8.88 23.62
CA THR A 302 1.98 -8.34 24.82
C THR A 302 2.39 -6.91 25.08
N ARG A 303 1.40 -6.09 25.06
CA ARG A 303 1.24 -4.70 25.45
C ARG A 303 1.31 -3.69 24.31
N HIS A 304 0.12 -3.49 23.80
CA HIS A 304 -0.24 -2.30 23.05
C HIS A 304 -0.45 -1.15 24.01
N SER A 305 0.29 -0.09 23.80
CA SER A 305 -0.32 1.22 23.98
C SER A 305 -1.22 1.42 22.75
N LEU A 306 -2.50 1.27 22.95
CA LEU A 306 -3.52 1.82 22.08
C LEU A 306 -3.29 3.33 22.02
N ILE A 307 -3.08 3.86 20.82
CA ILE A 307 -3.37 5.25 20.49
C ILE A 307 -4.48 5.21 19.47
#